data_8e476d14c90620716d6b1cc42a2991ca
#
_entry.id   8e476d14c90620716d6b1cc42a2991ca
#
_cell.length_a   1.000
_cell.length_b   1.000
_cell.length_c   1.000
_cell.angle_alpha   90.00
_cell.angle_beta   90.00
_cell.angle_gamma   90.00
#
_symmetry.space_group_name_H-M   'P 1'
#
loop_
_entity.id
_entity.type
_entity.pdbx_description
1 polymer ?
#
loop_
_entity_poly.entity_id
_entity_poly.type
_entity_poly.pdbx_seq_one_letter_code
_entity_poly.pdbx_strand_id
1 'polypeptide(L)'
;DVYKRQTQLGFPEVGFGLLPGGGGVARTVRMFGLQKALMEMLLQGQKYRAAQAVEVGLAHEVAHSPEAMMDAAFAWIEANPEPVQPWDVKGYKIPGGTPSNPKLAAMLPAFPANLRKQVKGAPMPAPHHIMAAAVEGSQVDFENALRIETEYFVDLATGKISKNMIKAFFFDLQHVSKGGSRPVDHPERKATKVAVLGAGMMGAGIAYVCARNGIDVVLKDVSLEAANKGRAYSEKLLAKQVSRGRMTEEKAAAVLDRITATDSFDDAKGADVMIEAVFEDVEVKQAVYADLEPMLTEDALLASNTSTLPITSLAQGVT
;
A
#
# COMPACT_ATOMS: atom_id res chain seq x y z
N ASP A 1 10.25 -9.18 -17.65
CA ASP A 1 9.36 -9.55 -16.53
C ASP A 1 7.90 -9.11 -16.62
N VAL A 2 7.41 -8.72 -17.79
CA VAL A 2 6.06 -8.15 -17.94
C VAL A 2 5.02 -9.19 -18.40
N TYR A 3 5.26 -10.48 -18.18
CA TYR A 3 4.36 -11.55 -18.62
C TYR A 3 3.30 -11.97 -17.58
N LYS A 4 3.47 -11.64 -16.30
CA LYS A 4 2.51 -11.97 -15.24
C LYS A 4 1.55 -10.82 -14.98
N ARG A 5 0.26 -11.10 -14.80
CA ARG A 5 -0.75 -10.10 -14.37
C ARG A 5 -0.37 -9.36 -13.09
N GLN A 6 0.55 -9.90 -12.31
CA GLN A 6 1.05 -9.34 -11.04
C GLN A 6 2.27 -8.43 -11.22
N THR A 7 2.93 -8.44 -12.40
CA THR A 7 4.12 -7.60 -12.64
C THR A 7 3.75 -6.11 -12.53
N GLN A 8 4.56 -5.40 -11.78
CA GLN A 8 4.44 -3.97 -11.58
C GLN A 8 5.78 -3.30 -11.86
N LEU A 9 5.76 -2.20 -12.61
CA LEU A 9 6.90 -1.35 -12.88
C LEU A 9 6.72 0.00 -12.18
N GLY A 10 7.81 0.60 -11.69
CA GLY A 10 7.79 1.90 -11.03
C GLY A 10 9.06 2.17 -10.24
N PHE A 11 9.09 3.31 -9.58
CA PHE A 11 10.22 3.78 -8.79
C PHE A 11 9.79 3.90 -7.31
N PRO A 12 9.86 2.81 -6.52
CA PRO A 12 9.38 2.80 -5.13
C PRO A 12 10.33 3.46 -4.13
N GLU A 13 11.51 3.90 -4.57
CA GLU A 13 12.64 4.34 -3.74
C GLU A 13 12.25 5.47 -2.78
N VAL A 14 11.38 6.38 -3.19
CA VAL A 14 10.90 7.47 -2.32
C VAL A 14 10.20 6.97 -1.06
N GLY A 15 9.53 5.81 -1.14
CA GLY A 15 8.90 5.14 0.00
C GLY A 15 9.89 4.62 1.04
N PHE A 16 11.16 4.50 0.68
CA PHE A 16 12.26 4.11 1.55
C PHE A 16 13.21 5.27 1.89
N GLY A 17 12.82 6.50 1.55
CA GLY A 17 13.64 7.68 1.80
C GLY A 17 14.83 7.80 0.86
N LEU A 18 14.78 7.17 -0.32
CA LEU A 18 15.80 7.20 -1.36
C LEU A 18 15.25 7.83 -2.65
N LEU A 19 16.12 8.08 -3.59
CA LEU A 19 15.77 8.37 -4.98
C LEU A 19 16.23 7.22 -5.90
N PRO A 20 15.69 7.10 -7.12
CA PRO A 20 16.15 6.11 -8.11
C PRO A 20 17.56 6.40 -8.59
N GLY A 21 18.57 5.94 -7.83
CA GLY A 21 19.99 6.33 -7.98
C GLY A 21 20.78 5.58 -9.06
N GLY A 22 20.15 4.70 -9.81
CA GLY A 22 20.75 4.00 -10.96
C GLY A 22 20.51 4.68 -12.30
N GLY A 23 20.38 5.99 -12.34
CA GLY A 23 20.02 6.77 -13.52
C GLY A 23 18.50 6.89 -13.72
N GLY A 24 17.72 6.56 -12.70
CA GLY A 24 16.26 6.55 -12.80
C GLY A 24 15.67 7.95 -12.92
N VAL A 25 16.17 8.92 -12.16
CA VAL A 25 15.72 10.32 -12.27
C VAL A 25 16.15 10.91 -13.63
N ALA A 26 17.43 10.76 -13.98
CA ALA A 26 17.99 11.33 -15.20
C ALA A 26 17.31 10.78 -16.47
N ARG A 27 17.05 9.46 -16.54
CA ARG A 27 16.36 8.83 -17.68
C ARG A 27 14.88 9.21 -17.72
N THR A 28 14.19 9.13 -16.58
CA THR A 28 12.75 9.42 -16.53
C THR A 28 12.45 10.86 -16.95
N VAL A 29 13.27 11.82 -16.52
CA VAL A 29 13.13 13.22 -16.94
C VAL A 29 13.35 13.37 -18.44
N ARG A 30 14.32 12.68 -19.02
CA ARG A 30 14.56 12.72 -20.46
C ARG A 30 13.42 12.06 -21.24
N MET A 31 12.93 10.92 -20.81
CA MET A 31 11.84 10.22 -21.48
C MET A 31 10.51 10.99 -21.44
N PHE A 32 10.18 11.59 -20.31
CA PHE A 32 8.80 12.08 -20.04
C PHE A 32 8.72 13.59 -19.78
N GLY A 33 9.84 14.28 -19.62
CA GLY A 33 9.91 15.67 -19.20
C GLY A 33 9.72 15.85 -17.69
N LEU A 34 10.10 17.01 -17.16
CA LEU A 34 10.12 17.31 -15.72
C LEU A 34 8.76 17.11 -15.05
N GLN A 35 7.71 17.66 -15.62
CA GLN A 35 6.39 17.64 -14.98
C GLN A 35 5.85 16.21 -14.81
N LYS A 36 5.80 15.44 -15.90
CA LYS A 36 5.28 14.06 -15.88
C LYS A 36 6.18 13.16 -15.05
N ALA A 37 7.50 13.25 -15.20
CA ALA A 37 8.46 12.49 -14.42
C ALA A 37 8.27 12.70 -12.91
N LEU A 38 8.18 13.94 -12.44
CA LEU A 38 8.04 14.26 -11.03
C LEU A 38 6.65 13.88 -10.48
N MET A 39 5.58 14.31 -11.16
CA MET A 39 4.22 14.22 -10.60
C MET A 39 3.60 12.83 -10.68
N GLU A 40 3.95 12.05 -11.71
CA GLU A 40 3.32 10.75 -11.96
C GLU A 40 4.22 9.57 -11.57
N MET A 41 5.56 9.71 -11.61
CA MET A 41 6.46 8.57 -11.50
C MET A 41 7.36 8.60 -10.26
N LEU A 42 8.08 9.72 -10.04
CA LEU A 42 9.19 9.74 -9.08
C LEU A 42 8.79 10.13 -7.66
N LEU A 43 7.92 11.16 -7.48
CA LEU A 43 7.61 11.70 -6.15
C LEU A 43 6.61 10.86 -5.35
N GLN A 44 5.82 10.02 -6.02
CA GLN A 44 4.78 9.21 -5.36
C GLN A 44 5.14 7.73 -5.24
N GLY A 45 6.23 7.28 -5.86
CA GLY A 45 6.60 5.87 -5.88
C GLY A 45 5.52 4.98 -6.49
N GLN A 46 4.78 5.51 -7.47
CA GLN A 46 3.66 4.80 -8.09
C GLN A 46 4.14 3.56 -8.83
N LYS A 47 3.36 2.49 -8.71
CA LYS A 47 3.57 1.24 -9.43
C LYS A 47 2.49 1.06 -10.48
N TYR A 48 2.90 0.76 -11.70
CA TYR A 48 2.06 0.53 -12.86
C TYR A 48 1.96 -0.96 -13.15
N ARG A 49 0.75 -1.46 -13.39
CA ARG A 49 0.56 -2.82 -13.95
C ARG A 49 1.05 -2.84 -15.38
N ALA A 50 1.35 -4.04 -15.91
CA ALA A 50 1.93 -4.22 -17.24
C ALA A 50 1.25 -3.39 -18.35
N ALA A 51 -0.07 -3.48 -18.49
CA ALA A 51 -0.80 -2.70 -19.49
C ALA A 51 -0.71 -1.18 -19.28
N GLN A 52 -0.79 -0.74 -18.02
CA GLN A 52 -0.63 0.68 -17.67
C GLN A 52 0.79 1.18 -17.93
N ALA A 53 1.80 0.32 -17.71
CA ALA A 53 3.19 0.65 -18.00
C ALA A 53 3.43 0.92 -19.50
N VAL A 54 2.75 0.20 -20.37
CA VAL A 54 2.76 0.47 -21.82
C VAL A 54 2.03 1.78 -22.12
N GLU A 55 0.83 1.98 -21.55
CA GLU A 55 0.05 3.20 -21.76
C GLU A 55 0.82 4.48 -21.37
N VAL A 56 1.54 4.44 -20.24
CA VAL A 56 2.35 5.59 -19.79
C VAL A 56 3.73 5.69 -20.47
N GLY A 57 4.13 4.66 -21.23
CA GLY A 57 5.40 4.63 -21.98
C GLY A 57 6.61 4.10 -21.20
N LEU A 58 6.41 3.44 -20.04
CA LEU A 58 7.46 2.77 -19.26
C LEU A 58 7.86 1.42 -19.86
N ALA A 59 6.99 0.79 -20.64
CA ALA A 59 7.26 -0.43 -21.38
C ALA A 59 6.80 -0.28 -22.83
N HIS A 60 7.41 -0.99 -23.77
CA HIS A 60 7.03 -0.94 -25.17
C HIS A 60 5.81 -1.81 -25.46
N GLU A 61 5.79 -3.01 -24.86
CA GLU A 61 4.72 -3.99 -25.06
C GLU A 61 4.54 -4.92 -23.85
N VAL A 62 3.50 -5.74 -23.86
CA VAL A 62 3.23 -6.77 -22.86
C VAL A 62 3.30 -8.14 -23.51
N ALA A 63 4.21 -8.98 -23.06
CA ALA A 63 4.27 -10.38 -23.45
C ALA A 63 3.37 -11.24 -22.54
N HIS A 64 2.79 -12.29 -23.09
CA HIS A 64 1.88 -13.19 -22.36
C HIS A 64 2.56 -14.46 -21.81
N SER A 65 3.82 -14.71 -22.22
CA SER A 65 4.67 -15.78 -21.69
C SER A 65 6.14 -15.36 -21.67
N PRO A 66 7.02 -16.08 -20.93
CA PRO A 66 8.46 -15.83 -20.96
C PRO A 66 9.05 -16.03 -22.36
N GLU A 67 8.58 -17.03 -23.08
CA GLU A 67 9.02 -17.34 -24.45
C GLU A 67 8.67 -16.18 -25.40
N ALA A 68 7.42 -15.74 -25.39
CA ALA A 68 6.98 -14.59 -26.19
C ALA A 68 7.75 -13.31 -25.85
N MET A 69 8.15 -13.12 -24.58
CA MET A 69 8.98 -11.99 -24.17
C MET A 69 10.40 -12.06 -24.77
N MET A 70 10.98 -13.27 -24.77
CA MET A 70 12.29 -13.48 -25.38
C MET A 70 12.25 -13.29 -26.91
N ASP A 71 11.23 -13.84 -27.57
CA ASP A 71 11.04 -13.70 -29.01
C ASP A 71 10.90 -12.23 -29.41
N ALA A 72 10.10 -11.47 -28.68
CA ALA A 72 9.94 -10.01 -28.88
C ALA A 72 11.26 -9.25 -28.67
N ALA A 73 12.05 -9.64 -27.65
CA ALA A 73 13.34 -9.01 -27.37
C ALA A 73 14.35 -9.30 -28.50
N PHE A 74 14.43 -10.53 -28.98
CA PHE A 74 15.30 -10.88 -30.11
C PHE A 74 14.88 -10.19 -31.41
N ALA A 75 13.58 -10.16 -31.71
CA ALA A 75 13.08 -9.45 -32.88
C ALA A 75 13.41 -7.96 -32.82
N TRP A 76 13.32 -7.34 -31.62
CA TRP A 76 13.70 -5.93 -31.45
C TRP A 76 15.19 -5.71 -31.65
N ILE A 77 16.06 -6.60 -31.14
CA ILE A 77 17.52 -6.52 -31.32
C ILE A 77 17.88 -6.63 -32.82
N GLU A 78 17.28 -7.58 -33.52
CA GLU A 78 17.50 -7.78 -34.96
C GLU A 78 17.06 -6.55 -35.79
N ALA A 79 15.92 -5.94 -35.40
CA ALA A 79 15.41 -4.75 -36.08
C ALA A 79 16.21 -3.48 -35.74
N ASN A 80 16.99 -3.48 -34.66
CA ASN A 80 17.76 -2.31 -34.18
C ASN A 80 19.22 -2.68 -33.96
N PRO A 81 20.03 -2.91 -35.02
CA PRO A 81 21.42 -3.37 -34.88
C PRO A 81 22.34 -2.32 -34.25
N GLU A 82 22.00 -1.05 -34.36
CA GLU A 82 22.75 0.08 -33.79
C GLU A 82 21.81 0.92 -32.90
N PRO A 83 21.41 0.44 -31.73
CA PRO A 83 20.47 1.13 -30.90
C PRO A 83 21.11 2.36 -30.26
N VAL A 84 20.45 3.50 -30.37
CA VAL A 84 20.85 4.77 -29.76
C VAL A 84 19.74 5.28 -28.87
N GLN A 85 20.07 5.72 -27.67
CA GLN A 85 19.07 6.33 -26.80
C GLN A 85 18.62 7.68 -27.38
N PRO A 86 17.33 8.05 -27.26
CA PRO A 86 16.82 9.31 -27.82
C PRO A 86 17.61 10.54 -27.39
N TRP A 87 18.11 10.58 -26.17
CA TRP A 87 18.87 11.72 -25.63
C TRP A 87 20.35 11.77 -26.08
N ASP A 88 20.86 10.71 -26.71
CA ASP A 88 22.18 10.66 -27.26
C ASP A 88 22.20 11.16 -28.74
N VAL A 89 21.02 11.35 -29.34
CA VAL A 89 20.87 11.89 -30.69
C VAL A 89 21.07 13.39 -30.67
N LYS A 90 21.93 13.90 -31.58
CA LYS A 90 22.19 15.34 -31.73
C LYS A 90 20.89 16.11 -31.95
N GLY A 91 20.65 17.14 -31.14
CA GLY A 91 19.46 17.99 -31.23
C GLY A 91 18.26 17.49 -30.41
N TYR A 92 18.42 16.42 -29.65
CA TYR A 92 17.38 15.97 -28.73
C TYR A 92 16.95 17.09 -27.78
N LYS A 93 15.65 17.14 -27.50
CA LYS A 93 15.06 18.08 -26.53
C LYS A 93 14.18 17.32 -25.54
N ILE A 94 14.38 17.59 -24.26
CA ILE A 94 13.55 17.02 -23.18
C ILE A 94 12.08 17.44 -23.42
N PRO A 95 11.11 16.51 -23.35
CA PRO A 95 9.69 16.83 -23.49
C PRO A 95 9.25 17.92 -22.50
N GLY A 96 8.54 18.93 -22.96
CA GLY A 96 8.15 20.09 -22.15
C GLY A 96 9.28 21.10 -21.89
N GLY A 97 10.51 20.79 -22.29
CA GLY A 97 11.67 21.67 -22.14
C GLY A 97 12.37 21.57 -20.78
N THR A 98 13.27 22.51 -20.55
CA THR A 98 14.07 22.68 -19.32
C THR A 98 13.62 23.93 -18.58
N PRO A 99 14.15 24.23 -17.37
CA PRO A 99 13.86 25.49 -16.64
C PRO A 99 14.07 26.78 -17.43
N SER A 100 14.80 26.74 -18.54
CA SER A 100 14.93 27.88 -19.47
C SER A 100 13.66 28.13 -20.31
N ASN A 101 12.70 27.19 -20.33
CA ASN A 101 11.40 27.38 -20.98
C ASN A 101 10.52 28.26 -20.07
N PRO A 102 10.03 29.43 -20.54
CA PRO A 102 9.24 30.34 -19.69
C PRO A 102 7.97 29.72 -19.09
N LYS A 103 7.30 28.81 -19.81
CA LYS A 103 6.10 28.12 -19.32
C LYS A 103 6.45 27.20 -18.15
N LEU A 104 7.51 26.44 -18.27
CA LEU A 104 7.97 25.54 -17.20
C LEU A 104 8.52 26.35 -16.02
N ALA A 105 9.35 27.38 -16.27
CA ALA A 105 9.87 28.27 -15.25
C ALA A 105 8.77 28.89 -14.38
N ALA A 106 7.66 29.29 -14.96
CA ALA A 106 6.52 29.85 -14.22
C ALA A 106 5.84 28.82 -13.30
N MET A 107 5.94 27.52 -13.59
CA MET A 107 5.33 26.45 -12.80
C MET A 107 6.25 25.92 -11.69
N LEU A 108 7.56 25.96 -11.88
CA LEU A 108 8.55 25.38 -10.96
C LEU A 108 8.41 25.85 -9.50
N PRO A 109 8.15 27.13 -9.17
CA PRO A 109 7.98 27.57 -7.80
C PRO A 109 6.83 26.92 -7.04
N ALA A 110 5.82 26.41 -7.76
CA ALA A 110 4.70 25.71 -7.15
C ALA A 110 5.06 24.27 -6.69
N PHE A 111 6.11 23.66 -7.24
CA PHE A 111 6.48 22.27 -6.94
C PHE A 111 6.90 22.07 -5.48
N PRO A 112 7.82 22.86 -4.89
CA PRO A 112 8.18 22.75 -3.48
C PRO A 112 6.98 22.98 -2.53
N ALA A 113 6.09 23.92 -2.87
CA ALA A 113 4.90 24.20 -2.05
C ALA A 113 3.92 23.01 -2.06
N ASN A 114 3.68 22.43 -3.24
CA ASN A 114 2.85 21.24 -3.39
C ASN A 114 3.46 20.04 -2.68
N LEU A 115 4.78 19.84 -2.81
CA LEU A 115 5.50 18.78 -2.13
C LEU A 115 5.37 18.90 -0.61
N ARG A 116 5.58 20.08 -0.06
CA ARG A 116 5.42 20.34 1.38
C ARG A 116 4.01 19.99 1.87
N LYS A 117 2.98 20.30 1.08
CA LYS A 117 1.59 19.93 1.37
C LYS A 117 1.39 18.40 1.33
N GLN A 118 1.98 17.70 0.35
CA GLN A 118 1.88 16.25 0.23
C GLN A 118 2.53 15.52 1.40
N VAL A 119 3.75 15.91 1.78
CA VAL A 119 4.47 15.32 2.92
C VAL A 119 3.98 15.84 4.27
N LYS A 120 2.98 16.74 4.29
CA LYS A 120 2.39 17.31 5.51
C LYS A 120 3.44 17.91 6.47
N GLY A 121 4.51 18.45 5.93
CA GLY A 121 5.62 19.02 6.70
C GLY A 121 6.55 18.00 7.37
N ALA A 122 6.40 16.70 7.07
CA ALA A 122 7.32 15.68 7.56
C ALA A 122 8.76 15.93 7.04
N PRO A 123 9.79 15.65 7.84
CA PRO A 123 11.19 15.80 7.44
C PRO A 123 11.59 14.66 6.49
N MET A 124 11.15 14.72 5.24
CA MET A 124 11.43 13.75 4.20
C MET A 124 12.35 14.36 3.13
N PRO A 125 13.67 14.14 3.16
CA PRO A 125 14.60 14.72 2.19
C PRO A 125 14.46 14.10 0.79
N ALA A 126 14.13 12.82 0.65
CA ALA A 126 14.10 12.13 -0.62
C ALA A 126 13.24 12.81 -1.71
N PRO A 127 11.99 13.23 -1.46
CA PRO A 127 11.21 13.93 -2.48
C PRO A 127 11.84 15.26 -2.90
N HIS A 128 12.51 15.97 -1.98
CA HIS A 128 13.22 17.22 -2.28
C HIS A 128 14.46 16.97 -3.13
N HIS A 129 15.23 15.92 -2.83
CA HIS A 129 16.40 15.52 -3.60
C HIS A 129 16.03 15.01 -5.00
N ILE A 130 14.93 14.25 -5.12
CA ILE A 130 14.38 13.84 -6.43
C ILE A 130 14.08 15.07 -7.28
N MET A 131 13.41 16.05 -6.68
CA MET A 131 13.04 17.28 -7.39
C MET A 131 14.27 18.10 -7.80
N ALA A 132 15.26 18.27 -6.90
CA ALA A 132 16.50 18.97 -7.19
C ALA A 132 17.30 18.26 -8.29
N ALA A 133 17.53 16.94 -8.16
CA ALA A 133 18.23 16.16 -9.17
C ALA A 133 17.54 16.21 -10.55
N ALA A 134 16.21 16.18 -10.59
CA ALA A 134 15.45 16.28 -11.82
C ALA A 134 15.61 17.65 -12.49
N VAL A 135 15.49 18.73 -11.73
CA VAL A 135 15.59 20.11 -12.25
C VAL A 135 17.01 20.42 -12.68
N GLU A 136 18.02 20.16 -11.86
CA GLU A 136 19.42 20.40 -12.16
C GLU A 136 19.91 19.51 -13.30
N GLY A 137 19.63 18.21 -13.25
CA GLY A 137 20.00 17.24 -14.26
C GLY A 137 19.36 17.49 -15.63
N SER A 138 18.22 18.20 -15.69
CA SER A 138 17.59 18.58 -16.97
C SER A 138 18.35 19.71 -17.71
N GLN A 139 19.25 20.40 -17.05
CA GLN A 139 19.98 21.56 -17.60
C GLN A 139 21.36 21.21 -18.07
N VAL A 140 21.82 19.99 -17.91
CA VAL A 140 23.15 19.49 -18.28
C VAL A 140 23.04 18.28 -19.22
N ASP A 141 24.18 17.83 -19.77
CA ASP A 141 24.25 16.57 -20.52
C ASP A 141 23.89 15.35 -19.63
N PHE A 142 23.76 14.18 -20.26
CA PHE A 142 23.31 12.98 -19.59
C PHE A 142 24.31 12.51 -18.52
N GLU A 143 25.61 12.56 -18.81
CA GLU A 143 26.64 12.10 -17.87
C GLU A 143 26.68 12.97 -16.61
N ASN A 144 26.62 14.29 -16.77
CA ASN A 144 26.57 15.21 -15.65
C ASN A 144 25.25 15.08 -14.87
N ALA A 145 24.13 14.79 -15.55
CA ALA A 145 22.87 14.50 -14.85
C ALA A 145 22.96 13.24 -13.97
N LEU A 146 23.66 12.19 -14.42
CA LEU A 146 23.92 11.00 -13.60
C LEU A 146 24.81 11.30 -12.39
N ARG A 147 25.79 12.19 -12.52
CA ARG A 147 26.64 12.63 -11.40
C ARG A 147 25.81 13.38 -10.35
N ILE A 148 25.01 14.34 -10.78
CA ILE A 148 24.09 15.08 -9.91
C ILE A 148 23.15 14.10 -9.16
N GLU A 149 22.53 13.16 -9.89
CA GLU A 149 21.68 12.14 -9.29
C GLU A 149 22.44 11.32 -8.24
N THR A 150 23.67 10.92 -8.55
CA THR A 150 24.50 10.12 -7.64
C THR A 150 24.86 10.89 -6.37
N GLU A 151 25.17 12.17 -6.44
CA GLU A 151 25.47 13.00 -5.26
C GLU A 151 24.27 13.08 -4.31
N TYR A 152 23.08 13.37 -4.84
CA TYR A 152 21.84 13.36 -4.07
C TYR A 152 21.50 11.98 -3.52
N PHE A 153 21.77 10.91 -4.28
CA PHE A 153 21.56 9.55 -3.81
C PHE A 153 22.49 9.20 -2.64
N VAL A 154 23.77 9.56 -2.71
CA VAL A 154 24.74 9.29 -1.64
C VAL A 154 24.34 10.00 -0.34
N ASP A 155 23.91 11.25 -0.41
CA ASP A 155 23.44 11.99 0.75
C ASP A 155 22.23 11.29 1.41
N LEU A 156 21.26 10.84 0.61
CA LEU A 156 20.12 10.08 1.12
C LEU A 156 20.53 8.72 1.70
N ALA A 157 21.36 7.96 1.00
CA ALA A 157 21.75 6.60 1.38
C ALA A 157 22.59 6.57 2.65
N THR A 158 23.42 7.61 2.90
CA THR A 158 24.20 7.75 4.12
C THR A 158 23.39 8.36 5.26
N GLY A 159 22.26 9.00 4.96
CA GLY A 159 21.39 9.67 5.90
C GLY A 159 20.68 8.75 6.90
N LYS A 160 20.29 9.28 8.06
CA LYS A 160 19.57 8.52 9.09
C LYS A 160 18.13 8.20 8.68
N ILE A 161 17.49 9.09 7.92
CA ILE A 161 16.06 8.96 7.57
C ILE A 161 15.85 7.74 6.67
N SER A 162 16.64 7.60 5.60
CA SER A 162 16.55 6.44 4.71
C SER A 162 16.84 5.13 5.45
N LYS A 163 17.87 5.09 6.29
CA LYS A 163 18.20 3.91 7.11
C LYS A 163 17.04 3.51 8.03
N ASN A 164 16.41 4.48 8.69
CA ASN A 164 15.26 4.22 9.56
C ASN A 164 14.03 3.75 8.75
N MET A 165 13.76 4.36 7.60
CA MET A 165 12.67 3.97 6.72
C MET A 165 12.89 2.56 6.14
N ILE A 166 14.10 2.25 5.68
CA ILE A 166 14.45 0.90 5.20
C ILE A 166 14.32 -0.12 6.32
N LYS A 167 14.84 0.20 7.53
CA LYS A 167 14.68 -0.70 8.67
C LYS A 167 13.20 -0.99 8.93
N ALA A 168 12.39 0.05 9.11
CA ALA A 168 10.98 -0.11 9.49
C ALA A 168 10.12 -0.74 8.38
N PHE A 169 10.19 -0.20 7.14
CA PHE A 169 9.28 -0.56 6.06
C PHE A 169 9.77 -1.73 5.19
N PHE A 170 11.03 -2.12 5.29
CA PHE A 170 11.54 -3.28 4.58
C PHE A 170 11.88 -4.42 5.55
N PHE A 171 12.86 -4.26 6.43
CA PHE A 171 13.33 -5.35 7.28
C PHE A 171 12.34 -5.73 8.39
N ASP A 172 11.87 -4.76 9.17
CA ASP A 172 10.97 -5.03 10.30
C ASP A 172 9.60 -5.52 9.80
N LEU A 173 9.08 -4.91 8.72
CA LEU A 173 7.83 -5.35 8.11
C LEU A 173 7.94 -6.78 7.55
N GLN A 174 9.05 -7.15 6.90
CA GLN A 174 9.26 -8.52 6.46
C GLN A 174 9.38 -9.51 7.63
N HIS A 175 10.07 -9.11 8.70
CA HIS A 175 10.19 -9.92 9.92
C HIS A 175 8.82 -10.21 10.52
N VAL A 176 8.00 -9.18 10.71
CA VAL A 176 6.64 -9.31 11.24
C VAL A 176 5.74 -10.12 10.31
N SER A 177 5.80 -9.84 9.00
CA SER A 177 4.98 -10.56 8.01
C SER A 177 5.29 -12.05 7.90
N LYS A 178 6.51 -12.45 8.27
CA LYS A 178 6.93 -13.87 8.36
C LYS A 178 6.65 -14.51 9.72
N GLY A 179 5.94 -13.81 10.60
CA GLY A 179 5.64 -14.29 11.94
C GLY A 179 6.80 -14.20 12.92
N GLY A 180 7.84 -13.38 12.64
CA GLY A 180 9.03 -13.25 13.47
C GLY A 180 8.77 -12.70 14.89
N SER A 181 7.62 -12.06 15.11
CA SER A 181 7.18 -11.60 16.43
C SER A 181 6.30 -12.62 17.18
N ARG A 182 6.03 -13.78 16.55
CA ARG A 182 5.23 -14.82 17.21
C ARG A 182 6.06 -15.48 18.31
N PRO A 183 5.47 -15.71 19.51
CA PRO A 183 6.14 -16.48 20.55
C PRO A 183 6.48 -17.89 20.04
N VAL A 184 7.67 -18.38 20.40
CA VAL A 184 8.24 -19.63 19.84
C VAL A 184 7.39 -20.86 20.16
N ASP A 185 6.75 -20.85 21.33
CA ASP A 185 5.95 -21.99 21.84
C ASP A 185 4.50 -21.99 21.37
N HIS A 186 4.11 -21.02 20.51
CA HIS A 186 2.75 -20.94 20.04
C HIS A 186 2.68 -21.25 18.53
N PRO A 187 1.97 -22.33 18.14
CA PRO A 187 1.81 -22.71 16.74
C PRO A 187 1.03 -21.67 15.95
N GLU A 188 1.18 -21.70 14.64
CA GLU A 188 0.36 -20.89 13.75
C GLU A 188 -1.09 -21.37 13.81
N ARG A 189 -2.00 -20.43 14.06
CA ARG A 189 -3.45 -20.67 14.06
C ARG A 189 -4.11 -19.97 12.89
N LYS A 190 -5.12 -20.61 12.34
CA LYS A 190 -5.98 -20.03 11.32
C LYS A 190 -7.37 -19.86 11.92
N ALA A 191 -7.79 -18.63 12.08
CA ALA A 191 -9.16 -18.34 12.53
C ALA A 191 -10.18 -18.85 11.51
N THR A 192 -11.23 -19.50 11.99
CA THR A 192 -12.35 -19.99 11.18
C THR A 192 -13.65 -19.26 11.50
N LYS A 193 -13.87 -18.93 12.76
CA LYS A 193 -15.03 -18.17 13.25
C LYS A 193 -14.58 -17.07 14.21
N VAL A 194 -14.96 -15.83 13.91
CA VAL A 194 -14.60 -14.65 14.72
C VAL A 194 -15.85 -14.01 15.30
N ALA A 195 -15.86 -13.75 16.59
CA ALA A 195 -16.85 -12.91 17.25
C ALA A 195 -16.31 -11.45 17.30
N VAL A 196 -17.00 -10.53 16.65
CA VAL A 196 -16.71 -9.09 16.69
C VAL A 196 -17.75 -8.40 17.55
N LEU A 197 -17.33 -7.79 18.65
CA LEU A 197 -18.18 -7.12 19.62
C LEU A 197 -18.16 -5.61 19.41
N GLY A 198 -19.33 -5.03 19.15
CA GLY A 198 -19.49 -3.64 18.74
C GLY A 198 -19.50 -3.53 17.22
N ALA A 199 -20.65 -3.15 16.65
CA ALA A 199 -20.88 -2.99 15.22
C ALA A 199 -20.71 -1.53 14.76
N GLY A 200 -20.00 -0.71 15.54
CA GLY A 200 -19.59 0.64 15.18
C GLY A 200 -18.61 0.67 14.00
N MET A 201 -18.04 1.83 13.75
CA MET A 201 -17.15 2.04 12.60
C MET A 201 -16.00 1.01 12.52
N MET A 202 -15.32 0.73 13.65
CA MET A 202 -14.20 -0.22 13.68
C MET A 202 -14.68 -1.66 13.58
N GLY A 203 -15.65 -2.07 14.38
CA GLY A 203 -16.15 -3.45 14.35
C GLY A 203 -16.79 -3.84 13.02
N ALA A 204 -17.56 -2.96 12.40
CA ALA A 204 -18.08 -3.18 11.05
C ALA A 204 -16.96 -3.34 10.00
N GLY A 205 -15.88 -2.56 10.12
CA GLY A 205 -14.70 -2.68 9.26
C GLY A 205 -13.94 -3.99 9.47
N ILE A 206 -13.76 -4.40 10.73
CA ILE A 206 -13.13 -5.67 11.10
C ILE A 206 -13.96 -6.85 10.57
N ALA A 207 -15.27 -6.84 10.78
CA ALA A 207 -16.17 -7.86 10.25
C ALA A 207 -16.07 -8.01 8.74
N TYR A 208 -16.06 -6.89 7.99
CA TYR A 208 -15.85 -6.90 6.55
C TYR A 208 -14.54 -7.57 6.14
N VAL A 209 -13.43 -7.21 6.78
CA VAL A 209 -12.11 -7.75 6.44
C VAL A 209 -12.03 -9.25 6.75
N CYS A 210 -12.54 -9.70 7.89
CA CYS A 210 -12.59 -11.11 8.25
C CYS A 210 -13.42 -11.93 7.24
N ALA A 211 -14.64 -11.50 6.96
CA ALA A 211 -15.54 -12.17 6.00
C ALA A 211 -14.95 -12.25 4.58
N ARG A 212 -14.31 -11.17 4.13
CA ARG A 212 -13.65 -11.13 2.82
C ARG A 212 -12.47 -12.10 2.71
N ASN A 213 -11.83 -12.43 3.82
CA ASN A 213 -10.76 -13.43 3.90
C ASN A 213 -11.27 -14.86 4.17
N GLY A 214 -12.58 -15.09 4.09
CA GLY A 214 -13.18 -16.41 4.19
C GLY A 214 -13.46 -16.88 5.61
N ILE A 215 -13.44 -15.97 6.60
CA ILE A 215 -13.71 -16.25 8.00
C ILE A 215 -15.19 -15.97 8.29
N ASP A 216 -15.87 -16.85 8.99
CA ASP A 216 -17.23 -16.63 9.45
C ASP A 216 -17.25 -15.65 10.62
N VAL A 217 -18.13 -14.67 10.59
CA VAL A 217 -18.15 -13.55 11.53
C VAL A 217 -19.48 -13.44 12.22
N VAL A 218 -19.48 -13.41 13.53
CA VAL A 218 -20.60 -12.98 14.34
C VAL A 218 -20.38 -11.53 14.74
N LEU A 219 -21.17 -10.62 14.18
CA LEU A 219 -21.12 -9.19 14.47
C LEU A 219 -22.19 -8.85 15.51
N LYS A 220 -21.78 -8.75 16.77
CA LYS A 220 -22.67 -8.53 17.91
C LYS A 220 -22.65 -7.08 18.34
N ASP A 221 -23.84 -6.52 18.59
CA ASP A 221 -23.99 -5.20 19.24
C ASP A 221 -25.09 -5.26 20.33
N VAL A 222 -25.34 -4.15 21.00
CA VAL A 222 -26.34 -4.02 22.07
C VAL A 222 -27.80 -4.26 21.59
N SER A 223 -28.02 -4.10 20.28
CA SER A 223 -29.30 -4.40 19.63
C SER A 223 -29.09 -4.97 18.24
N LEU A 224 -30.04 -5.79 17.79
CA LEU A 224 -30.02 -6.31 16.43
C LEU A 224 -30.06 -5.20 15.37
N GLU A 225 -30.71 -4.08 15.65
CA GLU A 225 -30.71 -2.90 14.76
C GLU A 225 -29.29 -2.34 14.59
N ALA A 226 -28.56 -2.16 15.69
CA ALA A 226 -27.18 -1.68 15.65
C ALA A 226 -26.25 -2.66 14.91
N ALA A 227 -26.39 -3.95 15.16
CA ALA A 227 -25.63 -5.00 14.48
C ALA A 227 -25.91 -5.01 12.97
N ASN A 228 -27.18 -4.92 12.55
CA ASN A 228 -27.56 -4.83 11.14
C ASN A 228 -27.05 -3.55 10.45
N LYS A 229 -27.01 -2.42 11.15
CA LYS A 229 -26.40 -1.19 10.64
C LYS A 229 -24.91 -1.38 10.35
N GLY A 230 -24.20 -2.11 11.23
CA GLY A 230 -22.80 -2.47 10.99
C GLY A 230 -22.63 -3.42 9.80
N ARG A 231 -23.52 -4.42 9.64
CA ARG A 231 -23.51 -5.33 8.48
C ARG A 231 -23.80 -4.59 7.17
N ALA A 232 -24.70 -3.61 7.18
CA ALA A 232 -25.01 -2.76 6.01
C ALA A 232 -23.80 -1.96 5.51
N TYR A 233 -22.82 -1.65 6.37
CA TYR A 233 -21.54 -1.07 5.95
C TYR A 233 -20.77 -2.01 5.00
N SER A 234 -20.72 -3.30 5.32
CA SER A 234 -20.08 -4.32 4.47
C SER A 234 -20.81 -4.46 3.13
N GLU A 235 -22.15 -4.49 3.14
CA GLU A 235 -22.97 -4.52 1.93
C GLU A 235 -22.67 -3.35 1.00
N LYS A 236 -22.61 -2.13 1.53
CA LYS A 236 -22.26 -0.92 0.77
C LYS A 236 -20.86 -0.99 0.15
N LEU A 237 -19.87 -1.53 0.86
CA LEU A 237 -18.52 -1.70 0.32
C LEU A 237 -18.49 -2.74 -0.80
N LEU A 238 -19.19 -3.85 -0.64
CA LEU A 238 -19.28 -4.92 -1.63
C LEU A 238 -19.98 -4.44 -2.89
N ALA A 239 -21.12 -3.75 -2.77
CA ALA A 239 -21.81 -3.13 -3.90
C ALA A 239 -20.90 -2.19 -4.69
N LYS A 240 -20.06 -1.40 -4.02
CA LYS A 240 -19.07 -0.54 -4.67
C LYS A 240 -17.97 -1.34 -5.40
N GLN A 241 -17.59 -2.53 -4.92
CA GLN A 241 -16.63 -3.38 -5.65
C GLN A 241 -17.27 -3.98 -6.90
N VAL A 242 -18.53 -4.41 -6.82
CA VAL A 242 -19.30 -4.94 -7.95
C VAL A 242 -19.50 -3.85 -9.03
N SER A 243 -19.97 -2.66 -8.65
CA SER A 243 -20.19 -1.55 -9.60
C SER A 243 -18.92 -1.10 -10.34
N ARG A 244 -17.73 -1.38 -9.76
CA ARG A 244 -16.42 -1.11 -10.37
C ARG A 244 -15.86 -2.30 -11.16
N GLY A 245 -16.61 -3.39 -11.33
CA GLY A 245 -16.15 -4.60 -12.01
C GLY A 245 -14.98 -5.33 -11.32
N ARG A 246 -14.78 -5.07 -10.02
CA ARG A 246 -13.68 -5.68 -9.24
C ARG A 246 -14.08 -6.97 -8.54
N MET A 247 -15.38 -7.27 -8.47
CA MET A 247 -15.98 -8.43 -7.85
C MET A 247 -17.29 -8.77 -8.56
N THR A 248 -17.65 -10.07 -8.64
CA THR A 248 -18.96 -10.48 -9.12
C THR A 248 -20.01 -10.40 -8.03
N GLU A 249 -21.30 -10.34 -8.38
CA GLU A 249 -22.40 -10.31 -7.41
C GLU A 249 -22.41 -11.56 -6.53
N GLU A 250 -22.18 -12.76 -7.10
CA GLU A 250 -22.14 -14.01 -6.36
C GLU A 250 -21.04 -14.01 -5.29
N LYS A 251 -19.84 -13.49 -5.63
CA LYS A 251 -18.76 -13.37 -4.66
C LYS A 251 -19.06 -12.35 -3.57
N ALA A 252 -19.74 -11.26 -3.92
CA ALA A 252 -20.15 -10.26 -2.95
C ALA A 252 -21.18 -10.83 -1.97
N ALA A 253 -22.18 -11.55 -2.46
CA ALA A 253 -23.18 -12.26 -1.65
C ALA A 253 -22.49 -13.27 -0.71
N ALA A 254 -21.61 -14.12 -1.22
CA ALA A 254 -20.88 -15.12 -0.42
C ALA A 254 -20.02 -14.49 0.71
N VAL A 255 -19.51 -13.29 0.52
CA VAL A 255 -18.81 -12.54 1.59
C VAL A 255 -19.80 -12.02 2.63
N LEU A 256 -20.93 -11.47 2.20
CA LEU A 256 -21.94 -10.90 3.09
C LEU A 256 -22.64 -11.98 3.93
N ASP A 257 -22.84 -13.17 3.39
CA ASP A 257 -23.44 -14.32 4.06
C ASP A 257 -22.57 -14.87 5.21
N ARG A 258 -21.27 -14.57 5.20
CA ARG A 258 -20.38 -14.90 6.33
C ARG A 258 -20.56 -13.98 7.53
N ILE A 259 -21.32 -12.87 7.41
CA ILE A 259 -21.52 -11.93 8.52
C ILE A 259 -22.91 -12.14 9.10
N THR A 260 -22.98 -12.74 10.28
CA THR A 260 -24.20 -12.87 11.09
C THR A 260 -24.28 -11.67 12.03
N ALA A 261 -25.28 -10.81 11.83
CA ALA A 261 -25.57 -9.71 12.74
C ALA A 261 -26.49 -10.19 13.86
N THR A 262 -26.15 -9.89 15.11
CA THR A 262 -26.92 -10.37 16.28
C THR A 262 -26.78 -9.43 17.48
N ASP A 263 -27.73 -9.55 18.43
CA ASP A 263 -27.64 -8.97 19.77
C ASP A 263 -27.45 -10.05 20.86
N SER A 264 -27.37 -11.34 20.48
CA SER A 264 -27.12 -12.47 21.38
C SER A 264 -25.66 -12.89 21.41
N PHE A 265 -25.15 -13.21 22.59
CA PHE A 265 -23.83 -13.84 22.73
C PHE A 265 -23.85 -15.32 22.31
N ASP A 266 -25.02 -16.01 22.36
CA ASP A 266 -25.11 -17.42 21.98
C ASP A 266 -24.67 -17.71 20.56
N ASP A 267 -24.87 -16.76 19.63
CA ASP A 267 -24.46 -16.91 18.24
C ASP A 267 -22.94 -16.98 18.09
N ALA A 268 -22.19 -16.45 19.07
CA ALA A 268 -20.74 -16.49 19.10
C ALA A 268 -20.19 -17.86 19.56
N LYS A 269 -21.04 -18.80 19.92
CA LYS A 269 -20.64 -20.13 20.40
C LYS A 269 -19.67 -20.80 19.41
N GLY A 270 -18.53 -21.24 19.94
CA GLY A 270 -17.49 -21.91 19.17
C GLY A 270 -16.64 -20.95 18.33
N ALA A 271 -16.67 -19.65 18.59
CA ALA A 271 -15.71 -18.74 17.99
C ALA A 271 -14.30 -19.01 18.54
N ASP A 272 -13.33 -19.03 17.64
CA ASP A 272 -11.91 -19.27 17.95
C ASP A 272 -11.11 -17.97 18.11
N VAL A 273 -11.71 -16.82 17.75
CA VAL A 273 -11.18 -15.49 18.01
C VAL A 273 -12.30 -14.54 18.41
N MET A 274 -12.06 -13.73 19.42
CA MET A 274 -12.91 -12.60 19.79
C MET A 274 -12.14 -11.30 19.53
N ILE A 275 -12.80 -10.33 18.91
CA ILE A 275 -12.26 -8.99 18.71
C ILE A 275 -13.27 -7.99 19.28
N GLU A 276 -12.88 -7.34 20.36
CA GLU A 276 -13.70 -6.32 21.00
C GLU A 276 -13.43 -4.95 20.37
N ALA A 277 -14.50 -4.27 20.00
CA ALA A 277 -14.52 -2.92 19.41
C ALA A 277 -15.69 -2.09 19.96
N VAL A 278 -16.03 -2.30 21.24
CA VAL A 278 -17.06 -1.53 21.95
C VAL A 278 -16.52 -0.19 22.43
N PHE A 279 -17.31 0.54 23.22
CA PHE A 279 -16.94 1.85 23.74
C PHE A 279 -15.62 1.78 24.56
N GLU A 280 -14.82 2.85 24.51
CA GLU A 280 -13.45 2.92 25.10
C GLU A 280 -13.53 3.16 26.61
N ASP A 281 -14.02 2.19 27.35
CA ASP A 281 -14.20 2.17 28.80
C ASP A 281 -13.84 0.80 29.35
N VAL A 282 -13.07 0.75 30.46
CA VAL A 282 -12.54 -0.50 31.04
C VAL A 282 -13.66 -1.41 31.54
N GLU A 283 -14.62 -0.85 32.26
CA GLU A 283 -15.70 -1.63 32.88
C GLU A 283 -16.64 -2.23 31.83
N VAL A 284 -16.94 -1.44 30.77
CA VAL A 284 -17.75 -1.90 29.64
C VAL A 284 -17.05 -3.05 28.91
N LYS A 285 -15.75 -2.94 28.68
CA LYS A 285 -14.97 -3.99 28.00
C LYS A 285 -14.88 -5.26 28.84
N GLN A 286 -14.60 -5.14 30.13
CA GLN A 286 -14.51 -6.28 31.05
C GLN A 286 -15.86 -7.00 31.20
N ALA A 287 -16.97 -6.26 31.26
CA ALA A 287 -18.30 -6.86 31.29
C ALA A 287 -18.60 -7.69 30.04
N VAL A 288 -18.24 -7.15 28.88
CA VAL A 288 -18.41 -7.83 27.58
C VAL A 288 -17.53 -9.07 27.46
N TYR A 289 -16.34 -9.08 28.05
CA TYR A 289 -15.47 -10.26 28.10
C TYR A 289 -16.10 -11.36 28.96
N ALA A 290 -16.57 -11.02 30.15
CA ALA A 290 -17.20 -11.99 31.06
C ALA A 290 -18.44 -12.65 30.43
N ASP A 291 -19.23 -11.89 29.68
CA ASP A 291 -20.43 -12.41 29.00
C ASP A 291 -20.09 -13.33 27.83
N LEU A 292 -19.01 -13.06 27.11
CA LEU A 292 -18.67 -13.80 25.91
C LEU A 292 -17.72 -14.98 26.13
N GLU A 293 -16.82 -14.91 27.10
CA GLU A 293 -15.77 -15.92 27.33
C GLU A 293 -16.34 -17.35 27.41
N PRO A 294 -17.50 -17.61 28.10
CA PRO A 294 -18.09 -18.94 28.16
C PRO A 294 -18.57 -19.49 26.79
N MET A 295 -18.69 -18.65 25.76
CA MET A 295 -19.18 -19.05 24.45
C MET A 295 -18.04 -19.41 23.50
N LEU A 296 -16.80 -19.07 23.85
CA LEU A 296 -15.62 -19.26 23.01
C LEU A 296 -15.08 -20.69 23.11
N THR A 297 -14.18 -21.06 22.21
CA THR A 297 -13.38 -22.28 22.37
C THR A 297 -12.39 -22.11 23.52
N GLU A 298 -12.01 -23.21 24.18
CA GLU A 298 -11.09 -23.22 25.34
C GLU A 298 -9.75 -22.47 25.05
N ASP A 299 -9.30 -22.51 23.81
CA ASP A 299 -8.06 -21.93 23.37
C ASP A 299 -8.25 -20.68 22.48
N ALA A 300 -9.42 -20.04 22.57
CA ALA A 300 -9.72 -18.84 21.80
C ALA A 300 -8.76 -17.69 22.09
N LEU A 301 -8.49 -16.88 21.06
CA LEU A 301 -7.74 -15.65 21.21
C LEU A 301 -8.69 -14.48 21.49
N LEU A 302 -8.43 -13.75 22.59
CA LEU A 302 -9.15 -12.55 22.94
C LEU A 302 -8.31 -11.34 22.54
N ALA A 303 -8.91 -10.45 21.72
CA ALA A 303 -8.27 -9.25 21.23
C ALA A 303 -9.14 -8.02 21.47
N SER A 304 -8.52 -6.87 21.69
CA SER A 304 -9.19 -5.59 21.82
C SER A 304 -8.72 -4.62 20.73
N ASN A 305 -9.63 -3.82 20.22
CA ASN A 305 -9.34 -2.71 19.32
C ASN A 305 -9.03 -1.40 20.10
N THR A 306 -8.73 -1.49 21.40
CA THR A 306 -8.32 -0.33 22.19
C THR A 306 -7.05 0.31 21.61
N SER A 307 -6.95 1.64 21.68
CA SER A 307 -5.74 2.38 21.32
C SER A 307 -5.03 2.97 22.53
N THR A 308 -5.71 3.09 23.68
CA THR A 308 -5.22 3.87 24.82
C THR A 308 -5.29 3.13 26.16
N LEU A 309 -6.18 2.17 26.29
CA LEU A 309 -6.32 1.42 27.55
C LEU A 309 -5.22 0.36 27.67
N PRO A 310 -4.58 0.21 28.85
CA PRO A 310 -3.59 -0.85 29.05
C PRO A 310 -4.22 -2.23 28.92
N ILE A 311 -3.68 -3.07 28.03
CA ILE A 311 -4.16 -4.44 27.82
C ILE A 311 -4.11 -5.27 29.09
N THR A 312 -3.09 -5.09 29.92
CA THR A 312 -2.97 -5.76 31.23
C THR A 312 -4.17 -5.48 32.14
N SER A 313 -4.69 -4.24 32.13
CA SER A 313 -5.88 -3.88 32.90
C SER A 313 -7.15 -4.54 32.33
N LEU A 314 -7.26 -4.58 31.01
CA LEU A 314 -8.39 -5.23 30.35
C LEU A 314 -8.39 -6.74 30.59
N ALA A 315 -7.23 -7.38 30.59
CA ALA A 315 -7.06 -8.81 30.81
C ALA A 315 -7.45 -9.26 32.22
N GLN A 316 -7.58 -8.34 33.19
CA GLN A 316 -8.10 -8.69 34.53
C GLN A 316 -9.58 -9.09 34.54
N GLY A 317 -10.32 -8.77 33.47
CA GLY A 317 -11.71 -9.19 33.27
C GLY A 317 -11.85 -10.53 32.55
N VAL A 318 -10.77 -11.27 32.35
CA VAL A 318 -10.71 -12.59 31.67
C VAL A 318 -10.26 -13.63 32.69
N THR A 319 -10.86 -14.83 32.69
CA THR A 319 -10.54 -15.92 33.63
C THR A 319 -9.58 -16.96 33.06
#